data_bdaae379b91ef0469edbd01be0ba0b78
#
_entry.id   bdaae379b91ef0469edbd01be0ba0b78
#
_cell.length_a   1.000
_cell.length_b   1.000
_cell.length_c   1.000
_cell.angle_alpha   90.00
_cell.angle_beta   90.00
_cell.angle_gamma   90.00
#
_symmetry.space_group_name_H-M   'P 1'
#
loop_
_entity.id
_entity.type
_entity.pdbx_description
1 polymer ?
#
loop_
_entity_poly.entity_id
_entity_poly.type
_entity_poly.pdbx_seq_one_letter_code
_entity_poly.pdbx_strand_id
1 'polypeptide(L)'
;MIKMGPNWDRHSEEWVFHYDYPVSDRKFTAKELVPRIRNLLKTPELEIEVLEVTHWILERRLTTKYREGRLFIAGDAAHRRPPLTGLGLNTAIEDAQNLSWKLAFVLHNRAKPSLLDTYDAERRAMGRRNCDWAYLAYNNTFVLNAATGLAPDVAHNRERLSHLFEDSPRGETTRFQLQRIFHTQDIEFMAHNIELGFVYSSGGAVVPDGTDAPVEDPSGRTYVPMTRPGHRLPHAWIERDGKITSTHDLIGSGNQHDLLLITDETGQPWIEAANIITKKSALRIGTAAIAAHPQSVGSCLLYQDCDSQWKKVRGINDGGAILVRPDNFVLWRSVDPSKGDYEELRRDLQMVFNI
;
A
#
# COMPACT_ATOMS: atom_id res chain seq x y z
N MET A 1 18.36 17.79 -4.55
CA MET A 1 17.94 18.90 -3.68
C MET A 1 16.41 18.88 -3.57
N ILE A 2 15.90 18.89 -2.34
CA ILE A 2 14.45 18.78 -2.05
C ILE A 2 14.08 19.89 -1.07
N LYS A 3 12.95 20.58 -1.31
CA LYS A 3 12.35 21.52 -0.36
C LYS A 3 11.82 20.76 0.86
N MET A 4 11.98 21.30 2.05
CA MET A 4 11.50 20.68 3.30
C MET A 4 10.46 21.52 4.04
N GLY A 5 10.17 22.71 3.59
CA GLY A 5 9.19 23.60 4.20
C GLY A 5 9.78 24.49 5.30
N PRO A 6 8.96 25.10 6.19
CA PRO A 6 7.51 24.92 6.27
C PRO A 6 6.72 25.45 5.07
N ASN A 7 7.32 26.35 4.26
CA ASN A 7 6.67 26.86 3.04
C ASN A 7 7.14 26.09 1.80
N TRP A 8 6.19 25.50 1.07
CA TRP A 8 6.46 24.67 -0.09
C TRP A 8 6.18 25.37 -1.42
N ASP A 9 5.66 26.59 -1.38
CA ASP A 9 5.20 27.32 -2.55
C ASP A 9 6.39 27.89 -3.38
N ARG A 10 6.64 29.18 -3.36
CA ARG A 10 7.66 29.82 -4.21
C ARG A 10 9.05 29.74 -3.61
N HIS A 11 9.17 29.70 -2.30
CA HIS A 11 10.44 29.52 -1.57
C HIS A 11 10.27 28.52 -0.44
N SER A 12 11.38 27.99 0.02
CA SER A 12 11.42 27.12 1.18
C SER A 12 12.59 27.55 2.05
N GLU A 13 12.39 27.59 3.36
CA GLU A 13 13.39 27.98 4.32
C GLU A 13 14.43 26.87 4.51
N GLU A 14 13.99 25.63 4.38
CA GLU A 14 14.82 24.45 4.60
C GLU A 14 14.94 23.59 3.36
N TRP A 15 16.10 22.98 3.17
CA TRP A 15 16.42 22.16 2.02
C TRP A 15 17.24 20.95 2.42
N VAL A 16 16.98 19.81 1.78
CA VAL A 16 17.81 18.61 1.88
C VAL A 16 18.61 18.41 0.61
N PHE A 17 19.90 18.15 0.77
CA PHE A 17 20.80 17.74 -0.29
C PHE A 17 21.21 16.29 -0.07
N HIS A 18 20.96 15.43 -1.06
CA HIS A 18 21.43 14.06 -1.09
C HIS A 18 22.72 13.98 -1.91
N TYR A 19 23.72 13.33 -1.36
CA TYR A 19 24.98 13.03 -2.03
C TYR A 19 25.22 11.53 -2.00
N ASP A 20 25.30 10.92 -3.18
CA ASP A 20 25.68 9.52 -3.32
C ASP A 20 27.21 9.42 -3.38
N TYR A 21 27.75 8.48 -2.66
CA TYR A 21 29.18 8.16 -2.69
C TYR A 21 29.39 6.66 -2.40
N PRO A 22 30.51 6.07 -2.88
CA PRO A 22 30.79 4.66 -2.61
C PRO A 22 30.81 4.37 -1.11
N VAL A 23 30.33 3.20 -0.73
CA VAL A 23 30.32 2.75 0.67
C VAL A 23 31.74 2.82 1.22
N SER A 24 31.92 3.59 2.28
CA SER A 24 33.19 3.77 2.98
C SER A 24 32.93 4.19 4.44
N ASP A 25 33.92 4.03 5.29
CA ASP A 25 33.84 4.51 6.67
C ASP A 25 33.98 6.04 6.78
N ARG A 26 34.21 6.73 5.66
CA ARG A 26 34.31 8.19 5.60
C ARG A 26 32.97 8.83 5.85
N LYS A 27 32.92 9.70 6.84
CA LYS A 27 31.78 10.58 7.13
C LYS A 27 32.13 12.01 6.72
N PHE A 28 31.29 12.62 5.92
CA PHE A 28 31.43 14.04 5.56
C PHE A 28 30.91 14.94 6.67
N THR A 29 31.60 16.05 6.89
CA THR A 29 31.20 17.08 7.83
C THR A 29 30.53 18.26 7.12
N ALA A 30 29.77 19.08 7.86
CA ALA A 30 29.21 20.32 7.34
C ALA A 30 30.28 21.21 6.66
N LYS A 31 31.48 21.30 7.26
CA LYS A 31 32.58 22.10 6.74
C LYS A 31 33.03 21.65 5.34
N GLU A 32 32.95 20.36 5.04
CA GLU A 32 33.31 19.81 3.71
C GLU A 32 32.15 19.94 2.71
N LEU A 33 30.90 19.90 3.16
CA LEU A 33 29.72 19.90 2.30
C LEU A 33 29.33 21.33 1.83
N VAL A 34 29.44 22.35 2.70
CA VAL A 34 29.03 23.73 2.37
C VAL A 34 29.72 24.26 1.09
N PRO A 35 31.05 24.14 0.91
CA PRO A 35 31.69 24.57 -0.33
C PRO A 35 31.20 23.81 -1.57
N ARG A 36 30.87 22.52 -1.42
CA ARG A 36 30.31 21.71 -2.50
C ARG A 36 28.92 22.18 -2.89
N ILE A 37 28.04 22.50 -1.92
CA ILE A 37 26.71 23.04 -2.16
C ILE A 37 26.80 24.37 -2.90
N ARG A 38 27.64 25.30 -2.44
CA ARG A 38 27.86 26.60 -3.09
C ARG A 38 28.33 26.46 -4.53
N ASN A 39 29.28 25.55 -4.79
CA ASN A 39 29.75 25.28 -6.14
C ASN A 39 28.65 24.66 -7.02
N LEU A 40 27.87 23.73 -6.49
CA LEU A 40 26.75 23.10 -7.20
C LEU A 40 25.67 24.12 -7.60
N LEU A 41 25.33 25.01 -6.70
CA LEU A 41 24.31 26.07 -6.90
C LEU A 41 24.86 27.24 -7.72
N LYS A 42 26.19 27.31 -7.96
CA LYS A 42 26.85 28.48 -8.58
C LYS A 42 26.66 29.79 -7.82
N THR A 43 26.54 29.71 -6.50
CA THR A 43 26.30 30.85 -5.60
C THR A 43 27.36 30.84 -4.49
N PRO A 44 28.60 31.34 -4.76
CA PRO A 44 29.71 31.23 -3.82
C PRO A 44 29.46 31.98 -2.50
N GLU A 45 28.68 33.07 -2.52
CA GLU A 45 28.39 33.92 -1.38
C GLU A 45 27.14 33.50 -0.58
N LEU A 46 26.49 32.38 -0.97
CA LEU A 46 25.28 31.94 -0.29
C LEU A 46 25.58 31.58 1.18
N GLU A 47 24.89 32.22 2.11
CA GLU A 47 24.92 31.82 3.50
C GLU A 47 24.15 30.52 3.67
N ILE A 48 24.77 29.54 4.33
CA ILE A 48 24.19 28.22 4.55
C ILE A 48 24.39 27.87 6.01
N GLU A 49 23.29 27.71 6.72
CA GLU A 49 23.26 27.06 8.03
C GLU A 49 22.97 25.57 7.83
N VAL A 50 23.85 24.73 8.35
CA VAL A 50 23.67 23.28 8.28
C VAL A 50 23.04 22.80 9.59
N LEU A 51 21.78 22.40 9.52
CA LEU A 51 21.03 21.92 10.66
C LEU A 51 21.47 20.51 11.05
N GLU A 52 21.67 19.62 10.06
CA GLU A 52 22.04 18.23 10.30
C GLU A 52 22.81 17.63 9.13
N VAL A 53 23.71 16.70 9.42
CA VAL A 53 24.37 15.82 8.43
C VAL A 53 24.16 14.38 8.84
N THR A 54 23.34 13.66 8.09
CA THR A 54 23.08 12.24 8.31
C THR A 54 23.79 11.38 7.27
N HIS A 55 24.18 10.18 7.67
CA HIS A 55 24.81 9.19 6.78
C HIS A 55 24.01 7.90 6.88
N TRP A 56 23.62 7.36 5.74
CA TRP A 56 22.90 6.11 5.67
C TRP A 56 23.34 5.30 4.45
N ILE A 57 23.12 4.00 4.51
CA ILE A 57 23.53 3.06 3.46
C ILE A 57 22.28 2.62 2.71
N LEU A 58 22.32 2.75 1.38
CA LEU A 58 21.33 2.14 0.50
C LEU A 58 21.53 0.62 0.53
N GLU A 59 20.59 -0.09 1.11
CA GLU A 59 20.64 -1.53 1.19
C GLU A 59 19.27 -2.15 0.94
N ARG A 60 19.28 -3.40 0.47
CA ARG A 60 18.11 -4.25 0.39
C ARG A 60 18.27 -5.38 1.38
N ARG A 61 17.52 -5.34 2.47
CA ARG A 61 17.52 -6.40 3.50
C ARG A 61 16.10 -6.76 3.91
N LEU A 62 15.87 -8.05 4.08
CA LEU A 62 14.63 -8.60 4.62
C LEU A 62 14.99 -9.62 5.70
N THR A 63 14.34 -9.54 6.84
CA THR A 63 14.49 -10.55 7.89
C THR A 63 13.89 -11.89 7.46
N THR A 64 14.38 -12.96 8.04
CA THR A 64 13.89 -14.31 7.78
C THR A 64 12.54 -14.60 8.43
N LYS A 65 12.20 -13.89 9.51
CA LYS A 65 10.95 -14.01 10.25
C LYS A 65 10.52 -12.65 10.78
N TYR A 66 9.20 -12.37 10.80
CA TYR A 66 8.60 -11.20 11.43
C TYR A 66 8.12 -11.50 12.86
N ARG A 67 7.97 -12.77 13.18
CA ARG A 67 7.56 -13.25 14.51
C ARG A 67 8.43 -14.41 14.98
N GLU A 68 8.79 -14.40 16.27
CA GLU A 68 9.34 -15.53 16.98
C GLU A 68 8.72 -15.57 18.38
N GLY A 69 7.83 -16.52 18.62
CA GLY A 69 7.11 -16.62 19.89
C GLY A 69 6.28 -15.36 20.19
N ARG A 70 6.73 -14.58 21.17
CA ARG A 70 6.09 -13.32 21.60
C ARG A 70 6.85 -12.08 21.12
N LEU A 71 7.88 -12.25 20.33
CA LEU A 71 8.65 -11.15 19.74
C LEU A 71 8.14 -10.88 18.32
N PHE A 72 7.95 -9.60 18.01
CA PHE A 72 7.51 -9.12 16.70
C PHE A 72 8.44 -8.00 16.25
N ILE A 73 8.70 -7.94 14.97
CA ILE A 73 9.44 -6.85 14.35
C ILE A 73 8.63 -6.28 13.19
N ALA A 74 8.76 -4.96 12.96
CA ALA A 74 8.04 -4.22 11.93
C ALA A 74 8.92 -3.10 11.36
N GLY A 75 8.55 -2.57 10.21
CA GLY A 75 9.24 -1.45 9.59
C GLY A 75 10.70 -1.74 9.29
N ASP A 76 11.59 -0.78 9.49
CA ASP A 76 13.02 -0.88 9.15
C ASP A 76 13.77 -1.97 9.92
N ALA A 77 13.24 -2.41 11.07
CA ALA A 77 13.77 -3.58 11.77
C ALA A 77 13.51 -4.89 11.01
N ALA A 78 12.46 -4.92 10.19
CA ALA A 78 12.05 -6.10 9.43
C ALA A 78 12.50 -6.04 7.95
N HIS A 79 12.48 -4.85 7.33
CA HIS A 79 12.78 -4.65 5.91
C HIS A 79 13.45 -3.31 5.65
N ARG A 80 14.61 -3.34 5.03
CA ARG A 80 15.33 -2.14 4.57
C ARG A 80 15.43 -2.16 3.06
N ARG A 81 15.26 -1.01 2.44
CA ARG A 81 15.29 -0.84 0.98
C ARG A 81 15.74 0.56 0.59
N PRO A 82 16.16 0.77 -0.67
CA PRO A 82 16.35 2.10 -1.22
C PRO A 82 15.09 2.96 -1.05
N PRO A 83 15.20 4.28 -0.82
CA PRO A 83 14.05 5.16 -0.57
C PRO A 83 13.19 5.43 -1.80
N LEU A 84 13.62 4.97 -2.97
CA LEU A 84 12.86 5.07 -4.21
C LEU A 84 11.49 4.41 -4.05
N THR A 85 10.52 4.92 -4.79
CA THR A 85 9.11 4.51 -4.74
C THR A 85 8.32 4.94 -3.49
N GLY A 86 8.95 5.53 -2.47
CA GLY A 86 8.26 6.02 -1.27
C GLY A 86 7.58 4.97 -0.40
N LEU A 87 7.79 3.69 -0.66
CA LEU A 87 7.06 2.60 0.00
C LEU A 87 7.53 2.30 1.45
N GLY A 88 8.65 2.90 1.92
CA GLY A 88 9.25 2.59 3.22
C GLY A 88 8.31 2.80 4.40
N LEU A 89 7.93 4.04 4.60
CA LEU A 89 7.02 4.43 5.68
C LEU A 89 5.65 3.76 5.54
N ASN A 90 5.10 3.71 4.33
CA ASN A 90 3.80 3.10 4.07
C ASN A 90 3.77 1.62 4.44
N THR A 91 4.81 0.85 4.07
CA THR A 91 4.91 -0.56 4.48
C THR A 91 5.02 -0.73 5.99
N ALA A 92 5.75 0.17 6.68
CA ALA A 92 5.86 0.14 8.15
C ALA A 92 4.51 0.44 8.83
N ILE A 93 3.74 1.40 8.31
CA ILE A 93 2.38 1.71 8.80
C ILE A 93 1.45 0.50 8.60
N GLU A 94 1.52 -0.13 7.43
CA GLU A 94 0.73 -1.34 7.14
C GLU A 94 1.13 -2.53 8.03
N ASP A 95 2.41 -2.69 8.36
CA ASP A 95 2.86 -3.69 9.32
C ASP A 95 2.23 -3.44 10.68
N ALA A 96 2.26 -2.19 11.15
CA ALA A 96 1.68 -1.80 12.42
C ALA A 96 0.16 -2.00 12.45
N GLN A 97 -0.54 -1.62 11.38
CA GLN A 97 -1.98 -1.79 11.24
C GLN A 97 -2.37 -3.28 11.24
N ASN A 98 -1.66 -4.11 10.46
CA ASN A 98 -1.90 -5.54 10.38
C ASN A 98 -1.65 -6.25 11.71
N LEU A 99 -0.59 -5.90 12.42
CA LEU A 99 -0.23 -6.51 13.70
C LEU A 99 -1.16 -6.07 14.84
N SER A 100 -1.53 -4.79 14.89
CA SER A 100 -2.27 -4.22 16.02
C SER A 100 -3.64 -4.85 16.22
N TRP A 101 -4.43 -5.02 15.16
CA TRP A 101 -5.74 -5.64 15.29
C TRP A 101 -5.63 -7.14 15.66
N LYS A 102 -4.63 -7.86 15.14
CA LYS A 102 -4.40 -9.27 15.49
C LYS A 102 -4.02 -9.44 16.96
N LEU A 103 -3.14 -8.55 17.46
CA LEU A 103 -2.80 -8.51 18.88
C LEU A 103 -4.04 -8.20 19.72
N ALA A 104 -4.85 -7.21 19.34
CA ALA A 104 -6.07 -6.86 20.04
C ALA A 104 -7.05 -8.05 20.12
N PHE A 105 -7.23 -8.78 19.02
CA PHE A 105 -8.10 -9.96 18.98
C PHE A 105 -7.63 -11.05 19.94
N VAL A 106 -6.34 -11.36 19.94
CA VAL A 106 -5.79 -12.40 20.82
C VAL A 106 -5.83 -11.96 22.29
N LEU A 107 -5.44 -10.72 22.60
CA LEU A 107 -5.44 -10.20 23.97
C LEU A 107 -6.83 -10.07 24.58
N HIS A 108 -7.85 -9.85 23.74
CA HIS A 108 -9.26 -9.81 24.16
C HIS A 108 -10.00 -11.15 24.02
N ASN A 109 -9.27 -12.25 23.81
CA ASN A 109 -9.83 -13.61 23.64
C ASN A 109 -10.88 -13.73 22.51
N ARG A 110 -10.74 -12.93 21.44
CA ARG A 110 -11.56 -12.99 20.23
C ARG A 110 -10.98 -13.91 19.16
N ALA A 111 -9.73 -14.30 19.32
CA ALA A 111 -9.05 -15.26 18.47
C ALA A 111 -7.96 -15.99 19.26
N LYS A 112 -7.57 -17.19 18.79
CA LYS A 112 -6.44 -17.93 19.34
C LYS A 112 -5.10 -17.29 18.94
N PRO A 113 -4.00 -17.57 19.69
CA PRO A 113 -2.66 -17.07 19.39
C PRO A 113 -2.14 -17.41 18.00
N SER A 114 -2.69 -18.43 17.33
CA SER A 114 -2.37 -18.79 15.94
C SER A 114 -2.71 -17.71 14.93
N LEU A 115 -3.66 -16.80 15.23
CA LEU A 115 -3.92 -15.63 14.38
C LEU A 115 -2.65 -14.78 14.20
N LEU A 116 -1.78 -14.73 15.20
CA LEU A 116 -0.53 -13.94 15.13
C LEU A 116 0.51 -14.53 14.17
N ASP A 117 0.40 -15.82 13.79
CA ASP A 117 1.29 -16.43 12.79
C ASP A 117 1.01 -15.85 11.40
N THR A 118 -0.23 -15.44 11.15
CA THR A 118 -0.62 -14.80 9.88
C THR A 118 0.07 -13.47 9.65
N TYR A 119 0.62 -12.82 10.68
CA TYR A 119 1.40 -11.58 10.53
C TYR A 119 2.65 -11.81 9.68
N ASP A 120 3.44 -12.84 10.00
CA ASP A 120 4.62 -13.19 9.21
C ASP A 120 4.24 -13.59 7.79
N ALA A 121 3.21 -14.43 7.63
CA ALA A 121 2.78 -14.92 6.32
C ALA A 121 2.32 -13.78 5.39
N GLU A 122 1.58 -12.81 5.93
CA GLU A 122 1.08 -11.67 5.17
C GLU A 122 2.15 -10.61 4.94
N ARG A 123 2.79 -10.11 6.01
CA ARG A 123 3.60 -8.91 5.93
C ARG A 123 5.02 -9.14 5.44
N ARG A 124 5.63 -10.29 5.73
CA ARG A 124 6.97 -10.60 5.19
C ARG A 124 6.94 -10.78 3.67
N ALA A 125 5.85 -11.34 3.12
CA ALA A 125 5.67 -11.42 1.67
C ALA A 125 5.60 -10.02 1.04
N MET A 126 4.87 -9.10 1.66
CA MET A 126 4.77 -7.71 1.20
C MET A 126 6.07 -6.94 1.38
N GLY A 127 6.75 -7.13 2.50
CA GLY A 127 8.09 -6.58 2.72
C GLY A 127 9.08 -7.01 1.65
N ARG A 128 9.06 -8.29 1.24
CA ARG A 128 9.88 -8.81 0.14
C ARG A 128 9.54 -8.13 -1.18
N ARG A 129 8.26 -8.14 -1.56
CA ARG A 129 7.76 -7.52 -2.80
C ARG A 129 8.19 -6.06 -2.92
N ASN A 130 7.99 -5.29 -1.86
CA ASN A 130 8.32 -3.86 -1.85
C ASN A 130 9.83 -3.60 -1.82
N CYS A 131 10.63 -4.46 -1.17
CA CYS A 131 12.09 -4.39 -1.23
C CYS A 131 12.62 -4.69 -2.64
N ASP A 132 12.06 -5.70 -3.30
CA ASP A 132 12.46 -6.10 -4.65
C ASP A 132 12.10 -5.00 -5.66
N TRP A 133 10.90 -4.42 -5.52
CA TRP A 133 10.44 -3.32 -6.38
C TRP A 133 11.29 -2.06 -6.23
N ALA A 134 11.57 -1.63 -4.99
CA ALA A 134 12.42 -0.47 -4.74
C ALA A 134 13.85 -0.67 -5.25
N TYR A 135 14.37 -1.90 -5.18
CA TYR A 135 15.68 -2.24 -5.75
C TYR A 135 15.67 -2.25 -7.27
N LEU A 136 14.58 -2.72 -7.90
CA LEU A 136 14.39 -2.64 -9.35
C LEU A 136 14.35 -1.18 -9.80
N ALA A 137 13.57 -0.32 -9.15
CA ALA A 137 13.49 1.11 -9.44
C ALA A 137 14.86 1.79 -9.30
N TYR A 138 15.60 1.47 -8.22
CA TYR A 138 16.96 1.98 -8.02
C TYR A 138 17.89 1.62 -9.17
N ASN A 139 17.94 0.37 -9.58
CA ASN A 139 18.76 -0.05 -10.71
C ASN A 139 18.32 0.61 -12.03
N ASN A 140 17.02 0.86 -12.20
CA ASN A 140 16.49 1.50 -13.39
C ASN A 140 16.93 2.97 -13.53
N THR A 141 17.32 3.64 -12.46
CA THR A 141 17.84 5.02 -12.54
C THR A 141 19.12 5.12 -13.36
N PHE A 142 19.96 4.07 -13.39
CA PHE A 142 21.20 4.05 -14.17
C PHE A 142 20.95 4.05 -15.69
N VAL A 143 19.76 3.65 -16.13
CA VAL A 143 19.38 3.69 -17.55
C VAL A 143 19.33 5.14 -18.05
N LEU A 144 18.97 6.11 -17.19
CA LEU A 144 18.98 7.54 -17.53
C LEU A 144 20.40 8.04 -17.84
N ASN A 145 21.40 7.59 -17.10
CA ASN A 145 22.79 7.95 -17.37
C ASN A 145 23.22 7.47 -18.76
N ALA A 146 22.88 6.23 -19.10
CA ALA A 146 23.17 5.69 -20.44
C ALA A 146 22.45 6.47 -21.56
N ALA A 147 21.19 6.85 -21.32
CA ALA A 147 20.38 7.60 -22.29
C ALA A 147 20.89 9.01 -22.56
N THR A 148 21.39 9.67 -21.53
CA THR A 148 21.96 11.02 -21.63
C THR A 148 23.42 11.02 -22.07
N GLY A 149 24.02 9.83 -22.22
CA GLY A 149 25.45 9.67 -22.51
C GLY A 149 26.37 10.01 -21.35
N LEU A 150 25.82 10.20 -20.15
CA LEU A 150 26.62 10.44 -18.94
C LEU A 150 27.40 9.19 -18.56
N ALA A 151 28.66 9.39 -18.23
CA ALA A 151 29.57 8.34 -17.80
C ALA A 151 30.37 8.82 -16.57
N PRO A 152 31.01 7.89 -15.81
CA PRO A 152 31.86 8.25 -14.69
C PRO A 152 33.00 9.23 -15.07
N ASP A 153 33.50 9.17 -16.31
CA ASP A 153 34.39 10.17 -16.86
C ASP A 153 33.63 11.45 -17.23
N VAL A 154 33.76 12.45 -16.35
CA VAL A 154 33.07 13.75 -16.49
C VAL A 154 33.64 14.64 -17.59
N ALA A 155 34.85 14.38 -18.08
CA ALA A 155 35.52 15.25 -19.06
C ALA A 155 34.70 15.44 -20.34
N HIS A 156 34.06 14.37 -20.81
CA HIS A 156 33.27 14.36 -22.05
C HIS A 156 31.75 14.50 -21.79
N ASN A 157 31.30 14.56 -20.56
CA ASN A 157 29.87 14.60 -20.28
C ASN A 157 29.17 15.87 -20.80
N ARG A 158 29.87 16.99 -20.81
CA ARG A 158 29.34 18.25 -21.36
C ARG A 158 29.11 18.13 -22.88
N GLU A 159 30.02 17.55 -23.60
CA GLU A 159 29.90 17.30 -25.05
C GLU A 159 28.74 16.32 -25.31
N ARG A 160 28.67 15.22 -24.57
CA ARG A 160 27.60 14.22 -24.72
C ARG A 160 26.21 14.81 -24.46
N LEU A 161 26.06 15.63 -23.40
CA LEU A 161 24.82 16.34 -23.12
C LEU A 161 24.49 17.38 -24.18
N SER A 162 25.47 18.03 -24.84
CA SER A 162 25.18 19.03 -25.85
C SER A 162 24.40 18.48 -27.03
N HIS A 163 24.58 17.20 -27.36
CA HIS A 163 23.82 16.54 -28.43
C HIS A 163 22.29 16.51 -28.19
N LEU A 164 21.83 16.56 -26.93
CA LEU A 164 20.41 16.69 -26.63
C LEU A 164 19.82 18.01 -27.09
N PHE A 165 20.65 19.05 -27.20
CA PHE A 165 20.22 20.42 -27.50
C PHE A 165 20.55 20.82 -28.96
N GLU A 166 21.15 19.92 -29.75
CA GLU A 166 21.42 20.16 -31.16
C GLU A 166 20.11 20.28 -31.96
N ASP A 167 20.05 21.30 -32.83
CA ASP A 167 19.01 21.39 -33.85
C ASP A 167 19.44 20.62 -35.10
N SER A 168 19.39 19.29 -35.00
CA SER A 168 19.87 18.35 -36.02
C SER A 168 19.09 17.04 -35.94
N PRO A 169 19.11 16.22 -37.01
CA PRO A 169 18.51 14.87 -36.96
C PRO A 169 19.07 13.99 -35.84
N ARG A 170 20.35 14.16 -35.48
CA ARG A 170 20.96 13.48 -34.35
C ARG A 170 20.36 13.94 -33.03
N GLY A 171 20.20 15.24 -32.82
CA GLY A 171 19.58 15.80 -31.62
C GLY A 171 18.13 15.37 -31.46
N GLU A 172 17.38 15.38 -32.55
CA GLU A 172 15.99 14.89 -32.57
C GLU A 172 15.89 13.41 -32.15
N THR A 173 16.72 12.56 -32.77
CA THR A 173 16.77 11.13 -32.43
C THR A 173 17.17 10.91 -30.97
N THR A 174 18.15 11.67 -30.46
CA THR A 174 18.60 11.55 -29.07
C THR A 174 17.51 11.95 -28.08
N ARG A 175 16.78 13.06 -28.35
CA ARG A 175 15.61 13.46 -27.52
C ARG A 175 14.49 12.43 -27.55
N PHE A 176 14.19 11.86 -28.73
CA PHE A 176 13.17 10.81 -28.86
C PHE A 176 13.54 9.56 -28.06
N GLN A 177 14.79 9.11 -28.12
CA GLN A 177 15.25 7.98 -27.32
C GLN A 177 15.20 8.27 -25.83
N LEU A 178 15.66 9.46 -25.40
CA LEU A 178 15.59 9.87 -24.00
C LEU A 178 14.16 9.87 -23.46
N GLN A 179 13.21 10.40 -24.24
CA GLN A 179 11.80 10.40 -23.86
C GLN A 179 11.25 8.99 -23.63
N ARG A 180 11.60 8.03 -24.49
CA ARG A 180 11.22 6.63 -24.31
C ARG A 180 11.80 6.04 -23.03
N ILE A 181 13.02 6.39 -22.69
CA ILE A 181 13.68 5.94 -21.47
C ILE A 181 13.05 6.56 -20.23
N PHE A 182 12.63 7.82 -20.27
CA PHE A 182 11.88 8.43 -19.18
C PHE A 182 10.61 7.65 -18.83
N HIS A 183 9.91 7.07 -19.80
CA HIS A 183 8.76 6.22 -19.54
C HIS A 183 9.10 4.93 -18.75
N THR A 184 10.35 4.49 -18.78
CA THR A 184 10.75 3.36 -17.92
C THR A 184 10.78 3.72 -16.44
N GLN A 185 10.84 5.02 -16.09
CA GLN A 185 10.81 5.50 -14.71
C GLN A 185 9.40 5.46 -14.10
N ASP A 186 8.38 5.15 -14.89
CA ASP A 186 7.00 4.97 -14.41
C ASP A 186 6.91 3.91 -13.29
N ILE A 187 7.83 2.95 -13.27
CA ILE A 187 7.93 1.96 -12.19
C ILE A 187 8.20 2.58 -10.82
N GLU A 188 8.73 3.80 -10.76
CA GLU A 188 8.94 4.53 -9.50
C GLU A 188 7.72 5.36 -9.09
N PHE A 189 7.06 6.02 -10.06
CA PHE A 189 6.08 7.06 -9.78
C PHE A 189 4.64 6.68 -10.08
N MET A 190 4.40 5.58 -10.80
CA MET A 190 3.07 5.18 -11.26
C MET A 190 2.77 3.70 -10.97
N ALA A 191 3.28 3.18 -9.86
CA ALA A 191 3.16 1.78 -9.50
C ALA A 191 1.92 1.50 -8.63
N HIS A 192 0.73 1.94 -9.06
CA HIS A 192 -0.50 1.87 -8.27
C HIS A 192 -0.88 0.45 -7.85
N ASN A 193 -0.58 -0.57 -8.67
CA ASN A 193 -0.81 -1.95 -8.27
C ASN A 193 0.15 -2.41 -7.17
N ILE A 194 1.36 -1.86 -7.14
CA ILE A 194 2.31 -2.13 -6.05
C ILE A 194 1.85 -1.47 -4.76
N GLU A 195 1.30 -0.27 -4.84
CA GLU A 195 0.85 0.53 -3.69
C GLU A 195 -0.48 0.03 -3.11
N LEU A 196 -1.46 -0.27 -3.95
CA LEU A 196 -2.85 -0.54 -3.56
C LEU A 196 -3.30 -1.96 -3.86
N GLY A 197 -2.72 -2.62 -4.87
CA GLY A 197 -3.20 -3.89 -5.41
C GLY A 197 -2.54 -5.13 -4.82
N PHE A 198 -1.77 -5.01 -3.73
CA PHE A 198 -1.18 -6.18 -3.09
C PHE A 198 -2.24 -7.04 -2.40
N VAL A 199 -1.96 -8.35 -2.32
CA VAL A 199 -2.93 -9.36 -1.89
C VAL A 199 -2.33 -10.23 -0.80
N TYR A 200 -3.09 -10.48 0.25
CA TYR A 200 -2.77 -11.49 1.25
C TYR A 200 -3.22 -12.86 0.73
N SER A 201 -2.29 -13.78 0.60
CA SER A 201 -2.52 -15.12 0.07
C SER A 201 -2.88 -16.15 1.16
N SER A 202 -2.99 -17.40 0.76
CA SER A 202 -3.17 -18.55 1.65
C SER A 202 -2.07 -18.60 2.74
N GLY A 203 -2.47 -18.87 3.97
CA GLY A 203 -1.61 -18.78 5.16
C GLY A 203 -1.78 -17.45 5.93
N GLY A 204 -2.45 -16.46 5.34
CA GLY A 204 -2.93 -15.27 6.02
C GLY A 204 -4.28 -15.47 6.71
N ALA A 205 -4.78 -14.41 7.36
CA ALA A 205 -6.13 -14.38 7.92
C ALA A 205 -7.15 -14.11 6.78
N VAL A 206 -7.29 -15.07 5.88
CA VAL A 206 -8.10 -15.00 4.66
C VAL A 206 -8.71 -16.36 4.37
N VAL A 207 -9.97 -16.38 3.92
CA VAL A 207 -10.67 -17.59 3.46
C VAL A 207 -10.80 -17.51 1.93
N PRO A 208 -10.06 -18.32 1.17
CA PRO A 208 -10.16 -18.32 -0.30
C PRO A 208 -11.56 -18.75 -0.77
N ASP A 209 -12.08 -18.09 -1.80
CA ASP A 209 -13.39 -18.35 -2.41
C ASP A 209 -13.33 -19.26 -3.65
N GLY A 210 -12.14 -19.78 -3.96
CA GLY A 210 -11.93 -20.66 -5.13
C GLY A 210 -11.90 -19.93 -6.48
N THR A 211 -12.05 -18.60 -6.51
CA THR A 211 -11.94 -17.85 -7.77
C THR A 211 -10.47 -17.64 -8.18
N ASP A 212 -10.23 -17.56 -9.48
CA ASP A 212 -8.91 -17.30 -10.02
C ASP A 212 -8.39 -15.92 -9.64
N ALA A 213 -7.08 -15.81 -9.40
CA ALA A 213 -6.44 -14.53 -9.24
C ALA A 213 -6.45 -13.76 -10.58
N PRO A 214 -6.63 -12.42 -10.55
CA PRO A 214 -6.50 -11.63 -11.76
C PRO A 214 -5.08 -11.72 -12.32
N VAL A 215 -4.96 -11.56 -13.63
CA VAL A 215 -3.65 -11.41 -14.28
C VAL A 215 -3.04 -10.08 -13.81
N GLU A 216 -1.90 -10.15 -13.15
CA GLU A 216 -1.19 -8.96 -12.71
C GLU A 216 -0.56 -8.23 -13.89
N ASP A 217 -0.62 -6.91 -13.86
CA ASP A 217 0.16 -6.05 -14.75
C ASP A 217 1.64 -6.08 -14.32
N PRO A 218 2.56 -6.65 -15.14
CA PRO A 218 3.97 -6.75 -14.77
C PRO A 218 4.65 -5.39 -14.64
N SER A 219 4.06 -4.32 -15.19
CA SER A 219 4.56 -2.95 -15.01
C SER A 219 4.19 -2.35 -13.64
N GLY A 220 3.29 -3.01 -12.90
CA GLY A 220 2.79 -2.54 -11.61
C GLY A 220 1.88 -1.31 -11.67
N ARG A 221 1.50 -0.83 -12.87
CA ARG A 221 0.73 0.42 -13.05
C ARG A 221 -0.76 0.25 -12.81
N THR A 222 -1.32 -0.84 -13.32
CA THR A 222 -2.77 -1.03 -13.38
C THR A 222 -3.29 -1.66 -12.09
N TYR A 223 -3.88 -0.85 -11.23
CA TYR A 223 -4.64 -1.32 -10.08
C TYR A 223 -6.07 -1.63 -10.48
N VAL A 224 -6.53 -2.86 -10.22
CA VAL A 224 -7.91 -3.29 -10.44
C VAL A 224 -8.58 -3.53 -9.08
N PRO A 225 -9.48 -2.63 -8.64
CA PRO A 225 -10.20 -2.81 -7.39
C PRO A 225 -11.14 -4.01 -7.46
N MET A 226 -11.12 -4.88 -6.44
CA MET A 226 -11.99 -6.06 -6.36
C MET A 226 -12.16 -6.54 -4.92
N THR A 227 -13.20 -7.33 -4.70
CA THR A 227 -13.52 -7.88 -3.38
C THR A 227 -13.14 -9.35 -3.20
N ARG A 228 -12.24 -9.87 -4.04
CA ARG A 228 -11.72 -11.22 -3.84
C ARG A 228 -11.00 -11.30 -2.48
N PRO A 229 -11.18 -12.38 -1.71
CA PRO A 229 -10.50 -12.51 -0.41
C PRO A 229 -9.00 -12.27 -0.50
N GLY A 230 -8.46 -11.56 0.48
CA GLY A 230 -7.07 -11.12 0.52
C GLY A 230 -6.79 -9.77 -0.16
N HIS A 231 -7.71 -9.25 -0.96
CA HIS A 231 -7.60 -7.90 -1.56
C HIS A 231 -8.08 -6.82 -0.58
N ARG A 232 -7.58 -5.62 -0.78
CA ARG A 232 -8.09 -4.44 -0.10
C ARG A 232 -9.53 -4.18 -0.53
N LEU A 233 -10.41 -3.82 0.41
CA LEU A 233 -11.78 -3.40 0.10
C LEU A 233 -11.76 -2.26 -0.92
N PRO A 234 -12.47 -2.36 -2.05
CA PRO A 234 -12.54 -1.26 -3.01
C PRO A 234 -13.18 -0.01 -2.41
N HIS A 235 -12.62 1.15 -2.77
CA HIS A 235 -13.27 2.42 -2.48
C HIS A 235 -14.50 2.61 -3.38
N ALA A 236 -15.60 3.03 -2.76
CA ALA A 236 -16.76 3.58 -3.44
C ALA A 236 -17.39 4.66 -2.55
N TRP A 237 -17.95 5.69 -3.18
CA TRP A 237 -18.75 6.68 -2.45
C TRP A 237 -20.15 6.12 -2.17
N ILE A 238 -20.56 6.22 -0.92
CA ILE A 238 -21.85 5.79 -0.43
C ILE A 238 -22.48 6.89 0.42
N GLU A 239 -23.80 6.96 0.47
CA GLU A 239 -24.52 7.99 1.18
C GLU A 239 -25.47 7.39 2.23
N ARG A 240 -25.54 8.05 3.38
CA ARG A 240 -26.53 7.74 4.41
C ARG A 240 -26.96 9.04 5.11
N ASP A 241 -28.26 9.24 5.24
CA ASP A 241 -28.83 10.40 5.92
C ASP A 241 -28.27 11.75 5.40
N GLY A 242 -28.04 11.87 4.08
CA GLY A 242 -27.48 13.07 3.42
C GLY A 242 -25.95 13.22 3.60
N LYS A 243 -25.27 12.26 4.23
CA LYS A 243 -23.82 12.27 4.42
C LYS A 243 -23.14 11.26 3.49
N ILE A 244 -22.27 11.78 2.62
CA ILE A 244 -21.41 10.96 1.78
C ILE A 244 -20.19 10.50 2.58
N THR A 245 -19.83 9.23 2.44
CA THR A 245 -18.66 8.59 3.07
C THR A 245 -18.05 7.55 2.14
N SER A 246 -16.84 7.09 2.44
CA SER A 246 -16.19 6.01 1.72
C SER A 246 -16.58 4.65 2.31
N THR A 247 -16.59 3.61 1.47
CA THR A 247 -16.65 2.21 1.96
C THR A 247 -15.53 1.89 2.95
N HIS A 248 -14.37 2.56 2.84
CA HIS A 248 -13.24 2.40 3.77
C HIS A 248 -13.52 2.95 5.17
N ASP A 249 -14.46 3.89 5.30
CA ASP A 249 -14.83 4.50 6.59
C ASP A 249 -15.87 3.66 7.36
N LEU A 250 -16.40 2.61 6.74
CA LEU A 250 -17.40 1.73 7.38
C LEU A 250 -16.83 0.92 8.53
N ILE A 251 -15.53 0.61 8.50
CA ILE A 251 -14.84 -0.09 9.58
C ILE A 251 -13.80 0.85 10.21
N GLY A 252 -13.65 0.83 11.50
CA GLY A 252 -12.59 1.52 12.23
C GLY A 252 -13.05 2.68 13.09
N SER A 253 -13.31 3.85 12.56
CA SER A 253 -13.54 5.07 13.35
C SER A 253 -14.87 5.05 14.12
N GLY A 254 -14.79 4.78 15.42
CA GLY A 254 -15.93 4.86 16.34
C GLY A 254 -16.90 3.68 16.30
N ASN A 255 -16.73 2.75 15.40
CA ASN A 255 -17.55 1.55 15.32
C ASN A 255 -17.02 0.48 16.29
N GLN A 256 -17.92 -0.04 17.16
CA GLN A 256 -17.56 -1.07 18.13
C GLN A 256 -17.49 -2.49 17.52
N HIS A 257 -17.26 -2.58 16.21
CA HIS A 257 -17.25 -3.85 15.50
C HIS A 257 -15.82 -4.35 15.27
N ASP A 258 -15.65 -5.66 15.32
CA ASP A 258 -14.38 -6.33 15.05
C ASP A 258 -14.23 -6.66 13.56
N LEU A 259 -15.32 -7.02 12.91
CA LEU A 259 -15.46 -7.31 11.50
C LEU A 259 -16.67 -6.59 10.94
N LEU A 260 -16.71 -6.36 9.64
CA LEU A 260 -17.84 -5.76 8.95
C LEU A 260 -18.34 -6.68 7.83
N LEU A 261 -19.60 -7.07 7.91
CA LEU A 261 -20.27 -7.75 6.81
C LEU A 261 -21.01 -6.73 5.95
N ILE A 262 -20.67 -6.71 4.65
CA ILE A 262 -21.30 -5.85 3.64
C ILE A 262 -22.13 -6.73 2.71
N THR A 263 -23.38 -6.36 2.46
CA THR A 263 -24.30 -7.02 1.52
C THR A 263 -25.16 -5.97 0.82
N ASP A 264 -26.25 -6.37 0.20
CA ASP A 264 -27.26 -5.48 -0.39
C ASP A 264 -28.65 -5.69 0.28
N GLU A 265 -29.70 -5.11 -0.31
CA GLU A 265 -31.08 -5.18 0.20
C GLU A 265 -31.66 -6.59 0.23
N THR A 266 -31.07 -7.53 -0.51
CA THR A 266 -31.54 -8.93 -0.57
C THR A 266 -30.73 -9.86 0.34
N GLY A 267 -29.69 -9.37 1.00
CA GLY A 267 -28.77 -10.15 1.82
C GLY A 267 -29.19 -10.37 3.28
N GLN A 268 -30.49 -10.31 3.60
CA GLN A 268 -31.03 -10.52 4.94
C GLN A 268 -30.53 -11.80 5.65
N PRO A 269 -30.39 -12.96 4.97
CA PRO A 269 -29.88 -14.18 5.62
C PRO A 269 -28.45 -14.00 6.19
N TRP A 270 -27.58 -13.23 5.50
CA TRP A 270 -26.24 -12.94 5.97
C TRP A 270 -26.20 -12.03 7.18
N ILE A 271 -27.10 -11.04 7.23
CA ILE A 271 -27.27 -10.15 8.38
C ILE A 271 -27.69 -10.96 9.61
N GLU A 272 -28.65 -11.89 9.43
CA GLU A 272 -29.09 -12.78 10.50
C GLU A 272 -27.96 -13.71 10.97
N ALA A 273 -27.19 -14.30 10.04
CA ALA A 273 -26.02 -15.12 10.34
C ALA A 273 -24.97 -14.36 11.17
N ALA A 274 -24.62 -13.14 10.75
CA ALA A 274 -23.68 -12.27 11.46
C ALA A 274 -24.17 -11.94 12.89
N ASN A 275 -25.46 -11.65 13.04
CA ASN A 275 -26.10 -11.38 14.36
C ASN A 275 -26.07 -12.61 15.26
N ILE A 276 -26.30 -13.81 14.72
CA ILE A 276 -26.26 -15.05 15.51
C ILE A 276 -24.83 -15.31 15.98
N ILE A 277 -23.82 -15.14 15.10
CA ILE A 277 -22.39 -15.33 15.44
C ILE A 277 -21.98 -14.35 16.54
N THR A 278 -22.34 -13.07 16.40
CA THR A 278 -22.06 -12.04 17.40
C THR A 278 -22.68 -12.38 18.78
N LYS A 279 -23.87 -13.00 18.81
CA LYS A 279 -24.51 -13.42 20.08
C LYS A 279 -23.86 -14.67 20.68
N LYS A 280 -23.29 -15.55 19.85
CA LYS A 280 -22.77 -16.87 20.28
C LYS A 280 -21.27 -16.92 20.47
N SER A 281 -20.53 -15.90 20.02
CA SER A 281 -19.06 -15.84 20.11
C SER A 281 -18.59 -14.52 20.71
N ALA A 282 -17.27 -14.37 20.88
CA ALA A 282 -16.64 -13.13 21.32
C ALA A 282 -16.46 -12.12 20.17
N LEU A 283 -16.72 -12.51 18.92
CA LEU A 283 -16.60 -11.62 17.75
C LEU A 283 -17.81 -10.71 17.62
N ARG A 284 -17.58 -9.43 17.35
CA ARG A 284 -18.62 -8.44 17.06
C ARG A 284 -18.61 -8.13 15.56
N ILE A 285 -19.59 -8.63 14.83
CA ILE A 285 -19.72 -8.42 13.41
C ILE A 285 -20.74 -7.30 13.18
N GLY A 286 -20.26 -6.15 12.68
CA GLY A 286 -21.13 -5.10 12.18
C GLY A 286 -21.73 -5.49 10.83
N THR A 287 -22.89 -4.93 10.50
CA THR A 287 -23.56 -5.20 9.22
C THR A 287 -23.91 -3.90 8.51
N ALA A 288 -23.65 -3.86 7.20
CA ALA A 288 -24.03 -2.77 6.32
C ALA A 288 -24.64 -3.33 5.03
N ALA A 289 -25.70 -2.69 4.53
CA ALA A 289 -26.26 -2.97 3.23
C ALA A 289 -26.04 -1.76 2.32
N ILE A 290 -25.53 -1.99 1.11
CA ILE A 290 -25.26 -0.95 0.11
C ILE A 290 -26.12 -1.26 -1.12
N ALA A 291 -27.04 -0.37 -1.46
CA ALA A 291 -28.04 -0.55 -2.53
C ALA A 291 -28.20 0.71 -3.38
N ALA A 292 -28.67 0.54 -4.60
CA ALA A 292 -28.97 1.69 -5.49
C ALA A 292 -30.17 2.52 -4.94
N HIS A 293 -31.18 1.83 -4.42
CA HIS A 293 -32.38 2.45 -3.83
C HIS A 293 -32.62 1.81 -2.47
N PRO A 294 -32.04 2.33 -1.38
CA PRO A 294 -32.11 1.68 -0.10
C PRO A 294 -33.54 1.57 0.42
N GLN A 295 -33.98 0.33 0.62
CA GLN A 295 -35.20 0.01 1.36
C GLN A 295 -34.80 -0.64 2.67
N SER A 296 -35.59 -0.48 3.74
CA SER A 296 -35.21 -0.97 5.06
C SER A 296 -34.97 -2.49 5.03
N VAL A 297 -33.79 -2.90 5.47
CA VAL A 297 -33.35 -4.30 5.55
C VAL A 297 -32.97 -4.58 6.99
N GLY A 298 -33.79 -5.24 7.74
CA GLY A 298 -33.48 -5.65 9.10
C GLY A 298 -32.92 -4.56 10.00
N SER A 299 -31.93 -4.91 10.81
CA SER A 299 -31.28 -4.00 11.79
C SER A 299 -29.86 -3.54 11.29
N CYS A 300 -29.58 -3.57 10.00
CA CYS A 300 -28.28 -3.16 9.47
C CYS A 300 -28.22 -1.67 9.14
N LEU A 301 -26.99 -1.17 9.01
CA LEU A 301 -26.73 0.17 8.48
C LEU A 301 -26.97 0.17 6.97
N LEU A 302 -27.85 1.05 6.50
CA LEU A 302 -28.26 1.09 5.09
C LEU A 302 -27.64 2.31 4.40
N TYR A 303 -26.99 2.08 3.27
CA TYR A 303 -26.31 3.10 2.47
C TYR A 303 -26.80 3.05 1.03
N GLN A 304 -26.86 4.23 0.41
CA GLN A 304 -27.07 4.37 -1.04
C GLN A 304 -25.73 4.29 -1.77
N ASP A 305 -25.68 3.52 -2.85
CA ASP A 305 -24.52 3.48 -3.76
C ASP A 305 -24.50 4.72 -4.65
N CYS A 306 -23.53 5.59 -4.49
CA CYS A 306 -23.37 6.79 -5.29
C CYS A 306 -22.86 6.42 -6.70
N ASP A 307 -23.61 6.82 -7.73
CA ASP A 307 -23.26 6.60 -9.14
C ASP A 307 -23.00 5.11 -9.52
N SER A 308 -23.58 4.19 -8.78
CA SER A 308 -23.38 2.74 -8.94
C SER A 308 -21.90 2.33 -8.91
N GLN A 309 -21.09 3.03 -8.12
CA GLN A 309 -19.64 2.73 -8.00
C GLN A 309 -19.42 1.40 -7.31
N TRP A 310 -20.10 1.17 -6.19
CA TRP A 310 -20.00 -0.08 -5.45
C TRP A 310 -20.44 -1.27 -6.28
N LYS A 311 -21.56 -1.15 -6.99
CA LYS A 311 -22.07 -2.22 -7.88
C LYS A 311 -21.06 -2.65 -8.94
N LYS A 312 -20.24 -1.71 -9.44
CA LYS A 312 -19.21 -2.01 -10.46
C LYS A 312 -18.01 -2.79 -9.90
N VAL A 313 -17.67 -2.59 -8.62
CA VAL A 313 -16.44 -3.14 -8.02
C VAL A 313 -16.69 -4.24 -6.99
N ARG A 314 -17.92 -4.43 -6.53
CA ARG A 314 -18.26 -5.39 -5.46
C ARG A 314 -17.99 -6.86 -5.83
N GLY A 315 -18.03 -7.21 -7.14
CA GLY A 315 -17.67 -8.54 -7.64
C GLY A 315 -18.46 -9.71 -7.02
N ILE A 316 -19.66 -9.44 -6.51
CA ILE A 316 -20.64 -10.41 -6.00
C ILE A 316 -22.00 -10.17 -6.64
N ASN A 317 -22.83 -11.22 -6.73
CA ASN A 317 -24.20 -11.14 -7.20
C ASN A 317 -25.11 -10.45 -6.17
N ASP A 318 -26.32 -10.08 -6.60
CA ASP A 318 -27.34 -9.56 -5.66
C ASP A 318 -27.63 -10.64 -4.60
N GLY A 319 -27.68 -10.22 -3.35
CA GLY A 319 -27.80 -11.11 -2.18
C GLY A 319 -26.50 -11.79 -1.72
N GLY A 320 -25.38 -11.56 -2.39
CA GLY A 320 -24.06 -11.98 -1.93
C GLY A 320 -23.58 -11.17 -0.72
N ALA A 321 -22.49 -11.60 -0.10
CA ALA A 321 -21.92 -10.93 1.05
C ALA A 321 -20.39 -10.91 1.03
N ILE A 322 -19.82 -9.89 1.68
CA ILE A 322 -18.39 -9.69 1.84
C ILE A 322 -18.11 -9.45 3.31
N LEU A 323 -17.12 -10.13 3.87
CA LEU A 323 -16.68 -9.90 5.24
C LEU A 323 -15.32 -9.21 5.23
N VAL A 324 -15.23 -8.07 5.91
CA VAL A 324 -14.07 -7.16 5.91
C VAL A 324 -13.40 -7.20 7.28
N ARG A 325 -12.07 -7.24 7.26
CA ARG A 325 -11.17 -7.19 8.40
C ARG A 325 -11.00 -5.75 8.93
N PRO A 326 -10.50 -5.56 10.18
CA PRO A 326 -10.25 -4.24 10.76
C PRO A 326 -9.27 -3.37 9.97
N ASP A 327 -8.41 -3.98 9.16
CA ASP A 327 -7.42 -3.31 8.30
C ASP A 327 -7.91 -3.06 6.86
N ASN A 328 -9.23 -3.11 6.64
CA ASN A 328 -9.88 -2.91 5.34
C ASN A 328 -9.50 -3.93 4.25
N PHE A 329 -9.12 -5.15 4.64
CA PHE A 329 -8.95 -6.26 3.70
C PHE A 329 -10.15 -7.20 3.74
N VAL A 330 -10.48 -7.76 2.58
CA VAL A 330 -11.55 -8.76 2.47
C VAL A 330 -11.05 -10.06 3.06
N LEU A 331 -11.73 -10.53 4.11
CA LEU A 331 -11.45 -11.80 4.75
C LEU A 331 -12.09 -12.96 3.98
N TRP A 332 -13.33 -12.77 3.59
CA TRP A 332 -14.19 -13.78 2.99
C TRP A 332 -15.28 -13.12 2.15
N ARG A 333 -15.81 -13.82 1.17
CA ARG A 333 -17.03 -13.45 0.45
C ARG A 333 -17.84 -14.66 -0.01
N SER A 334 -19.14 -14.49 -0.14
CA SER A 334 -20.04 -15.36 -0.89
C SER A 334 -20.51 -14.63 -2.15
N VAL A 335 -20.18 -15.19 -3.30
CA VAL A 335 -20.56 -14.59 -4.60
C VAL A 335 -21.99 -14.91 -4.96
N ASP A 336 -22.48 -16.11 -4.55
CA ASP A 336 -23.79 -16.63 -4.90
C ASP A 336 -24.66 -16.74 -3.65
N PRO A 337 -25.79 -15.99 -3.59
CA PRO A 337 -26.68 -16.02 -2.42
C PRO A 337 -27.32 -17.39 -2.15
N SER A 338 -27.41 -18.26 -3.17
CA SER A 338 -28.02 -19.59 -3.02
C SER A 338 -27.19 -20.54 -2.16
N LYS A 339 -25.92 -20.19 -1.88
CA LYS A 339 -24.98 -20.99 -1.07
C LYS A 339 -24.79 -20.44 0.33
N GLY A 340 -25.42 -19.29 0.65
CA GLY A 340 -25.17 -18.55 1.87
C GLY A 340 -26.03 -19.00 3.04
N ASP A 341 -25.40 -19.57 4.08
CA ASP A 341 -26.04 -19.81 5.32
C ASP A 341 -25.12 -19.53 6.54
N TYR A 342 -25.73 -19.54 7.70
CA TYR A 342 -25.04 -19.37 8.97
C TYR A 342 -23.92 -20.39 9.17
N GLU A 343 -24.10 -21.64 8.78
CA GLU A 343 -23.12 -22.71 9.01
C GLU A 343 -21.88 -22.54 8.13
N GLU A 344 -22.03 -22.05 6.92
CA GLU A 344 -20.90 -21.71 6.03
C GLU A 344 -20.07 -20.59 6.66
N LEU A 345 -20.69 -19.45 6.95
CA LEU A 345 -20.00 -18.31 7.54
C LEU A 345 -19.33 -18.68 8.87
N ARG A 346 -20.01 -19.43 9.72
CA ARG A 346 -19.49 -19.89 11.02
C ARG A 346 -18.26 -20.78 10.84
N ARG A 347 -18.33 -21.78 9.96
CA ARG A 347 -17.23 -22.70 9.66
C ARG A 347 -16.00 -21.93 9.17
N ASP A 348 -16.18 -20.98 8.26
CA ASP A 348 -15.11 -20.22 7.66
C ASP A 348 -14.46 -19.24 8.65
N LEU A 349 -15.24 -18.62 9.51
CA LEU A 349 -14.72 -17.82 10.63
C LEU A 349 -13.97 -18.69 11.65
N GLN A 350 -14.42 -19.92 11.88
CA GLN A 350 -13.75 -20.85 12.77
C GLN A 350 -12.35 -21.23 12.26
N MET A 351 -12.14 -21.31 10.93
CA MET A 351 -10.81 -21.58 10.36
C MET A 351 -9.83 -20.45 10.68
N VAL A 352 -10.27 -19.19 10.64
CA VAL A 352 -9.39 -18.03 10.84
C VAL A 352 -9.22 -17.68 12.32
N PHE A 353 -10.33 -17.60 13.06
CA PHE A 353 -10.33 -17.10 14.45
C PHE A 353 -10.38 -18.23 15.48
N ASN A 354 -10.75 -19.42 15.06
CA ASN A 354 -10.80 -20.61 15.89
C ASN A 354 -11.76 -20.41 17.09
N ILE A 355 -12.95 -19.82 16.83
CA ILE A 355 -14.04 -19.50 17.76
C ILE A 355 -14.97 -20.67 18.03
#